data_0a5981f0fcbd57a73466913884336c19
#
_entry.id   0a5981f0fcbd57a73466913884336c19
#
_cell.length_a   1.000
_cell.length_b   1.000
_cell.length_c   1.000
_cell.angle_alpha   90.00
_cell.angle_beta   90.00
_cell.angle_gamma   90.00
#
_symmetry.space_group_name_H-M   'P 1'
#
loop_
_entity.id
_entity.type
_entity.pdbx_description
1 polymer ?
#
loop_
_entity_poly.entity_id
_entity_poly.type
_entity_poly.pdbx_seq_one_letter_code
_entity_poly.pdbx_strand_id
1 'polypeptide(L)'
;MSLKSVFAIAALLASSFASAHSFKIGNLEIEHPHARATIAGQNNGAAYMQIENNGKTDDKLISASSPAAANVEVHSMSMDGDVMKMRAVDSLEIKAGAQVTMKPGEGYHIMLLGLKKPLQAGDKFPMTLTFSKAGKARIIVHVSNKEMHAKPSENKDAMDQHEHHNH
;
A
#
# COMPACT_ATOMS: atom_id res chain seq x y z
N MET A 1 28.71 -51.13 -21.11
CA MET A 1 27.41 -50.50 -21.31
C MET A 1 27.29 -49.32 -20.34
N SER A 2 27.18 -48.14 -20.86
CA SER A 2 27.45 -46.86 -20.20
C SER A 2 26.39 -46.44 -19.18
N LEU A 3 26.84 -46.22 -17.98
CA LEU A 3 26.09 -45.61 -16.88
C LEU A 3 26.37 -44.07 -16.86
N LYS A 4 25.99 -43.40 -17.91
CA LYS A 4 26.15 -41.93 -18.05
C LYS A 4 24.88 -41.36 -18.61
N SER A 5 23.91 -40.98 -17.78
CA SER A 5 22.81 -40.09 -18.15
C SER A 5 21.70 -40.03 -17.08
N VAL A 6 22.00 -39.74 -15.81
CA VAL A 6 20.94 -39.45 -14.80
C VAL A 6 21.32 -38.28 -13.87
N PHE A 7 22.12 -37.34 -14.32
CA PHE A 7 22.44 -36.15 -13.48
C PHE A 7 22.15 -34.83 -14.20
N ALA A 8 20.94 -34.63 -14.69
CA ALA A 8 20.59 -33.38 -15.32
C ALA A 8 19.10 -33.01 -15.22
N ILE A 9 18.42 -33.25 -14.10
CA ILE A 9 17.06 -32.69 -13.87
C ILE A 9 16.87 -32.53 -12.36
N ALA A 10 17.49 -31.55 -11.75
CA ALA A 10 17.18 -31.15 -10.37
C ALA A 10 17.60 -29.71 -10.08
N ALA A 11 17.54 -28.83 -11.07
CA ALA A 11 17.92 -27.42 -10.90
C ALA A 11 16.84 -26.45 -11.45
N LEU A 12 15.57 -26.80 -11.30
CA LEU A 12 14.49 -25.87 -11.59
C LEU A 12 13.47 -26.03 -10.47
N LEU A 13 13.31 -25.00 -9.68
CA LEU A 13 12.14 -24.66 -8.87
C LEU A 13 12.52 -23.98 -7.55
N ALA A 14 13.49 -23.09 -7.58
CA ALA A 14 13.60 -22.05 -6.56
C ALA A 14 13.11 -20.73 -7.17
N SER A 15 11.89 -20.71 -7.71
CA SER A 15 11.15 -19.47 -7.91
C SER A 15 10.81 -18.97 -6.52
N SER A 16 11.68 -18.14 -5.95
CA SER A 16 11.35 -17.32 -4.82
C SER A 16 10.17 -16.45 -5.25
N PHE A 17 8.96 -16.84 -4.86
CA PHE A 17 7.82 -15.94 -4.87
C PHE A 17 8.20 -14.81 -3.92
N ALA A 18 8.74 -13.73 -4.47
CA ALA A 18 8.70 -12.44 -3.82
C ALA A 18 7.21 -12.19 -3.59
N SER A 19 6.73 -12.51 -2.39
CA SER A 19 5.39 -12.17 -1.95
C SER A 19 5.34 -10.65 -1.92
N ALA A 20 4.99 -10.05 -3.05
CA ALA A 20 4.44 -8.72 -3.04
C ALA A 20 3.24 -8.81 -2.08
N HIS A 21 3.24 -8.02 -1.00
CA HIS A 21 2.15 -7.97 -0.04
C HIS A 21 0.95 -7.30 -0.71
N SER A 22 0.29 -8.01 -1.63
CA SER A 22 -0.91 -7.57 -2.30
C SER A 22 -2.09 -8.48 -1.91
N PHE A 23 -3.27 -7.87 -1.83
CA PHE A 23 -4.53 -8.53 -1.51
C PHE A 23 -5.52 -8.21 -2.61
N LYS A 24 -6.22 -9.23 -3.12
CA LYS A 24 -7.22 -9.05 -4.18
C LYS A 24 -8.61 -9.33 -3.65
N ILE A 25 -9.56 -8.48 -4.04
CA ILE A 25 -10.99 -8.69 -3.85
C ILE A 25 -11.75 -8.19 -5.07
N GLY A 26 -12.43 -9.09 -5.77
CA GLY A 26 -13.04 -8.76 -7.06
C GLY A 26 -11.99 -8.22 -8.04
N ASN A 27 -12.23 -7.03 -8.56
CA ASN A 27 -11.30 -6.33 -9.44
C ASN A 27 -10.37 -5.35 -8.73
N LEU A 28 -10.45 -5.27 -7.40
CA LEU A 28 -9.58 -4.40 -6.61
C LEU A 28 -8.32 -5.15 -6.18
N GLU A 29 -7.19 -4.47 -6.25
CA GLU A 29 -5.91 -4.91 -5.72
C GLU A 29 -5.42 -3.91 -4.68
N ILE A 30 -5.13 -4.40 -3.46
CA ILE A 30 -4.62 -3.59 -2.35
C ILE A 30 -3.16 -3.95 -2.17
N GLU A 31 -2.27 -2.98 -2.33
CA GLU A 31 -0.83 -3.20 -2.32
C GLU A 31 -0.16 -2.44 -1.18
N HIS A 32 0.90 -3.04 -0.65
CA HIS A 32 1.81 -2.44 0.33
C HIS A 32 1.12 -1.82 1.55
N PRO A 33 0.15 -2.50 2.20
CA PRO A 33 -0.47 -1.97 3.40
C PRO A 33 0.57 -1.87 4.53
N HIS A 34 0.82 -0.65 4.98
CA HIS A 34 1.79 -0.37 6.03
C HIS A 34 1.31 0.73 6.97
N ALA A 35 1.82 0.74 8.18
CA ALA A 35 1.60 1.78 9.19
C ALA A 35 2.96 2.29 9.70
N ARG A 36 2.98 3.53 10.18
CA ARG A 36 4.16 4.08 10.86
C ARG A 36 4.18 3.61 12.31
N ALA A 37 5.37 3.30 12.81
CA ALA A 37 5.57 3.05 14.23
C ALA A 37 5.21 4.31 15.03
N THR A 38 4.67 4.12 16.22
CA THR A 38 4.28 5.20 17.13
C THR A 38 5.23 5.29 18.32
N ILE A 39 5.38 6.49 18.86
CA ILE A 39 6.14 6.70 20.10
C ILE A 39 5.26 6.40 21.32
N ALA A 40 5.90 6.20 22.46
CA ALA A 40 5.20 5.99 23.72
C ALA A 40 4.26 7.17 24.05
N GLY A 41 3.02 6.87 24.45
CA GLY A 41 2.00 7.87 24.74
C GLY A 41 1.22 8.39 23.51
N GLN A 42 1.58 7.99 22.32
CA GLN A 42 0.81 8.31 21.12
C GLN A 42 -0.37 7.34 20.97
N ASN A 43 -1.59 7.87 21.11
CA ASN A 43 -2.82 7.08 21.07
C ASN A 43 -3.41 6.90 19.67
N ASN A 44 -2.86 7.56 18.67
CA ASN A 44 -3.34 7.50 17.29
C ASN A 44 -2.21 7.11 16.35
N GLY A 45 -2.56 6.41 15.29
CA GLY A 45 -1.64 6.00 14.24
C GLY A 45 -2.22 6.24 12.86
N ALA A 46 -1.40 6.02 11.83
CA ALA A 46 -1.83 6.11 10.46
C ALA A 46 -1.34 4.92 9.64
N ALA A 47 -2.18 4.45 8.75
CA ALA A 47 -1.85 3.42 7.79
C ALA A 47 -2.06 3.94 6.36
N TYR A 48 -1.29 3.37 5.45
CA TYR A 48 -1.19 3.76 4.05
C TYR A 48 -1.17 2.52 3.18
N MET A 49 -1.67 2.63 1.97
CA MET A 49 -1.69 1.57 0.98
C MET A 49 -1.95 2.13 -0.41
N GLN A 50 -1.79 1.29 -1.42
CA GLN A 50 -2.29 1.57 -2.75
C GLN A 50 -3.52 0.70 -2.99
N ILE A 51 -4.53 1.26 -3.66
CA ILE A 51 -5.73 0.53 -4.06
C ILE A 51 -5.92 0.78 -5.55
N GLU A 52 -5.80 -0.27 -6.34
CA GLU A 52 -5.99 -0.23 -7.79
C GLU A 52 -7.33 -0.90 -8.16
N ASN A 53 -8.07 -0.25 -9.03
CA ASN A 53 -9.30 -0.80 -9.57
C ASN A 53 -9.07 -1.26 -11.02
N ASN A 54 -8.81 -2.54 -11.21
CA ASN A 54 -8.61 -3.18 -12.49
C ASN A 54 -9.92 -3.51 -13.23
N GLY A 55 -11.06 -3.08 -12.67
CA GLY A 55 -12.40 -3.29 -13.23
C GLY A 55 -12.82 -2.20 -14.20
N LYS A 56 -14.03 -2.37 -14.71
CA LYS A 56 -14.68 -1.43 -15.64
C LYS A 56 -15.73 -0.54 -14.97
N THR A 57 -15.93 -0.69 -13.68
CA THR A 57 -16.89 0.08 -12.88
C THR A 57 -16.21 0.68 -11.66
N ASP A 58 -16.61 1.90 -11.30
CA ASP A 58 -16.16 2.57 -10.09
C ASP A 58 -16.56 1.78 -8.84
N ASP A 59 -15.71 1.82 -7.82
CA ASP A 59 -16.02 1.33 -6.48
C ASP A 59 -15.69 2.39 -5.42
N LYS A 60 -16.02 2.15 -4.17
CA LYS A 60 -15.75 3.07 -3.04
C LYS A 60 -15.32 2.27 -1.82
N LEU A 61 -14.25 2.74 -1.17
CA LEU A 61 -13.95 2.32 0.20
C LEU A 61 -14.90 3.11 1.13
N ILE A 62 -15.79 2.40 1.83
CA ILE A 62 -16.83 3.01 2.68
C ILE A 62 -16.56 2.88 4.17
N SER A 63 -15.69 1.95 4.58
CA SER A 63 -15.25 1.84 5.97
C SER A 63 -13.99 1.00 6.11
N ALA A 64 -13.32 1.19 7.23
CA ALA A 64 -12.20 0.35 7.67
C ALA A 64 -12.36 0.03 9.15
N SER A 65 -11.87 -1.13 9.59
CA SER A 65 -11.85 -1.54 10.99
C SER A 65 -10.62 -2.38 11.31
N SER A 66 -10.18 -2.34 12.56
CA SER A 66 -9.04 -3.14 13.03
C SER A 66 -9.16 -3.39 14.52
N PRO A 67 -8.79 -4.59 15.02
CA PRO A 67 -8.70 -4.83 16.45
C PRO A 67 -7.56 -4.06 17.14
N ALA A 68 -6.64 -3.46 16.38
CA ALA A 68 -5.51 -2.68 16.91
C ALA A 68 -5.92 -1.31 17.44
N ALA A 69 -7.09 -0.79 17.09
CA ALA A 69 -7.58 0.53 17.49
C ALA A 69 -9.06 0.48 17.92
N ALA A 70 -9.49 1.48 18.68
CA ALA A 70 -10.90 1.60 19.07
C ALA A 70 -11.78 2.02 17.89
N ASN A 71 -11.28 2.90 17.03
CA ASN A 71 -11.95 3.36 15.82
C ASN A 71 -10.97 3.49 14.66
N VAL A 72 -11.44 3.30 13.43
CA VAL A 72 -10.66 3.43 12.20
C VAL A 72 -11.45 4.25 11.21
N GLU A 73 -10.84 5.29 10.66
CA GLU A 73 -11.49 6.25 9.76
C GLU A 73 -10.65 6.47 8.51
N VAL A 74 -11.32 6.78 7.40
CA VAL A 74 -10.65 7.29 6.20
C VAL A 74 -10.58 8.80 6.31
N HIS A 75 -9.39 9.36 6.24
CA HIS A 75 -9.16 10.79 6.29
C HIS A 75 -8.62 11.31 4.96
N SER A 76 -9.06 12.51 4.58
CA SER A 76 -8.44 13.29 3.52
C SER A 76 -7.57 14.39 4.11
N MET A 77 -6.46 14.66 3.43
CA MET A 77 -5.58 15.80 3.74
C MET A 77 -5.58 16.77 2.59
N SER A 78 -5.68 18.04 2.90
CA SER A 78 -5.58 19.15 1.94
C SER A 78 -4.80 20.31 2.55
N MET A 79 -4.09 21.03 1.70
CA MET A 79 -3.44 22.29 2.09
C MET A 79 -4.39 23.44 1.83
N ASP A 80 -4.50 24.35 2.80
CA ASP A 80 -5.17 25.62 2.67
C ASP A 80 -4.17 26.72 3.02
N GLY A 81 -3.49 27.25 2.01
CA GLY A 81 -2.27 28.02 2.19
C GLY A 81 -1.18 27.14 2.82
N ASP A 82 -0.61 27.60 3.94
CA ASP A 82 0.41 26.86 4.71
C ASP A 82 -0.17 25.95 5.80
N VAL A 83 -1.50 25.86 5.90
CA VAL A 83 -2.20 25.07 6.91
C VAL A 83 -2.65 23.74 6.34
N MET A 84 -2.17 22.65 6.92
CA MET A 84 -2.65 21.29 6.61
C MET A 84 -4.00 21.07 7.31
N LYS A 85 -5.02 20.75 6.54
CA LYS A 85 -6.35 20.36 7.03
C LYS A 85 -6.56 18.87 6.83
N MET A 86 -6.92 18.18 7.91
CA MET A 86 -7.35 16.78 7.90
C MET A 86 -8.83 16.70 8.28
N ARG A 87 -9.58 15.85 7.57
CA ARG A 87 -10.98 15.58 7.91
C ARG A 87 -11.34 14.14 7.56
N ALA A 88 -12.17 13.53 8.40
CA ALA A 88 -12.80 12.27 8.08
C ALA A 88 -13.68 12.40 6.84
N VAL A 89 -13.70 11.40 5.99
CA VAL A 89 -14.56 11.30 4.82
C VAL A 89 -15.41 10.05 4.89
N ASP A 90 -16.66 10.13 4.42
CA ASP A 90 -17.60 8.99 4.46
C ASP A 90 -17.23 7.89 3.47
N SER A 91 -16.50 8.25 2.41
CA SER A 91 -16.05 7.29 1.42
C SER A 91 -14.87 7.83 0.60
N LEU A 92 -14.07 6.90 0.07
CA LEU A 92 -13.00 7.16 -0.88
C LEU A 92 -13.36 6.50 -2.22
N GLU A 93 -13.56 7.30 -3.24
CA GLU A 93 -13.90 6.81 -4.58
C GLU A 93 -12.66 6.24 -5.29
N ILE A 94 -12.84 5.08 -5.93
CA ILE A 94 -11.80 4.39 -6.70
C ILE A 94 -12.35 4.16 -8.10
N LYS A 95 -12.03 5.05 -9.01
CA LYS A 95 -12.51 5.01 -10.40
C LYS A 95 -12.07 3.74 -11.13
N ALA A 96 -12.87 3.29 -12.07
CA ALA A 96 -12.51 2.19 -12.97
C ALA A 96 -11.18 2.48 -13.68
N GLY A 97 -10.25 1.52 -13.63
CA GLY A 97 -8.91 1.65 -14.22
C GLY A 97 -7.97 2.62 -13.51
N ALA A 98 -8.36 3.15 -12.34
CA ALA A 98 -7.55 4.09 -11.58
C ALA A 98 -6.91 3.45 -10.35
N GLN A 99 -5.86 4.10 -9.87
CA GLN A 99 -5.16 3.76 -8.63
C GLN A 99 -5.25 4.94 -7.65
N VAL A 100 -5.55 4.64 -6.42
CA VAL A 100 -5.44 5.58 -5.29
C VAL A 100 -4.22 5.19 -4.47
N THR A 101 -3.28 6.11 -4.33
CA THR A 101 -2.08 5.94 -3.51
C THR A 101 -2.20 6.80 -2.26
N MET A 102 -2.18 6.17 -1.10
CA MET A 102 -2.14 6.85 0.19
C MET A 102 -0.71 7.12 0.59
N LYS A 103 -0.40 8.36 0.98
CA LYS A 103 0.94 8.80 1.38
C LYS A 103 0.88 9.68 2.62
N PRO A 104 1.95 9.70 3.43
CA PRO A 104 2.08 10.70 4.48
C PRO A 104 2.10 12.12 3.90
N GLY A 105 1.32 13.01 4.49
CA GLY A 105 1.33 14.44 4.17
C GLY A 105 0.44 14.87 3.00
N GLU A 106 -0.11 13.97 2.21
CA GLU A 106 -1.01 14.35 1.11
C GLU A 106 -2.10 13.31 0.83
N GLY A 107 -3.21 13.75 0.24
CA GLY A 107 -4.29 12.90 -0.26
C GLY A 107 -5.06 12.21 0.87
N TYR A 108 -5.02 10.89 0.90
CA TYR A 108 -5.78 10.08 1.85
C TYR A 108 -4.89 9.24 2.74
N HIS A 109 -5.40 8.87 3.91
CA HIS A 109 -4.82 7.87 4.81
C HIS A 109 -5.90 7.21 5.66
N ILE A 110 -5.55 6.06 6.24
CA ILE A 110 -6.40 5.40 7.23
C ILE A 110 -5.92 5.83 8.61
N MET A 111 -6.79 6.50 9.36
CA MET A 111 -6.50 6.94 10.72
C MET A 111 -6.92 5.88 11.72
N LEU A 112 -6.01 5.49 12.61
CA LEU A 112 -6.21 4.56 13.70
C LEU A 112 -6.37 5.38 14.99
N LEU A 113 -7.56 5.42 15.54
CA LEU A 113 -7.90 6.20 16.74
C LEU A 113 -8.01 5.29 17.95
N GLY A 114 -7.40 5.71 19.05
CA GLY A 114 -7.41 4.93 20.30
C GLY A 114 -6.68 3.60 20.15
N LEU A 115 -5.40 3.65 19.79
CA LEU A 115 -4.56 2.47 19.71
C LEU A 115 -4.55 1.72 21.06
N LYS A 116 -4.77 0.41 21.01
CA LYS A 116 -4.77 -0.44 22.23
C LYS A 116 -3.36 -0.68 22.76
N LYS A 117 -2.35 -0.56 21.90
CA LYS A 117 -0.93 -0.60 22.24
C LYS A 117 -0.14 0.22 21.22
N PRO A 118 1.05 0.73 21.57
CA PRO A 118 1.93 1.36 20.59
C PRO A 118 2.23 0.42 19.41
N LEU A 119 2.33 0.97 18.21
CA LEU A 119 2.76 0.24 17.03
C LEU A 119 4.28 0.24 16.96
N GLN A 120 4.89 -0.93 17.01
CA GLN A 120 6.35 -1.10 16.95
C GLN A 120 6.76 -1.56 15.54
N ALA A 121 7.91 -1.09 15.07
CA ALA A 121 8.46 -1.56 13.81
C ALA A 121 8.65 -3.09 13.82
N GLY A 122 8.17 -3.75 12.75
CA GLY A 122 8.13 -5.21 12.66
C GLY A 122 6.81 -5.84 13.11
N ASP A 123 5.96 -5.09 13.82
CA ASP A 123 4.60 -5.55 14.15
C ASP A 123 3.75 -5.73 12.89
N LYS A 124 2.73 -6.57 13.02
CA LYS A 124 1.69 -6.78 12.01
C LYS A 124 0.33 -6.80 12.70
N PHE A 125 -0.67 -6.24 12.04
CA PHE A 125 -2.04 -6.31 12.55
C PHE A 125 -3.05 -6.46 11.41
N PRO A 126 -4.18 -7.14 11.64
CA PRO A 126 -5.23 -7.26 10.64
C PRO A 126 -6.05 -5.99 10.55
N MET A 127 -6.47 -5.66 9.32
CA MET A 127 -7.42 -4.60 9.03
C MET A 127 -8.46 -5.14 8.04
N THR A 128 -9.71 -4.78 8.24
CA THR A 128 -10.79 -5.08 7.32
C THR A 128 -11.19 -3.79 6.60
N LEU A 129 -11.10 -3.80 5.28
CA LEU A 129 -11.59 -2.74 4.41
C LEU A 129 -12.95 -3.16 3.86
N THR A 130 -13.92 -2.28 3.85
CA THR A 130 -15.24 -2.54 3.28
C THR A 130 -15.45 -1.66 2.07
N PHE A 131 -15.64 -2.29 0.93
CA PHE A 131 -15.93 -1.64 -0.34
C PHE A 131 -17.41 -1.73 -0.68
N SER A 132 -17.93 -0.73 -1.39
CA SER A 132 -19.33 -0.63 -1.74
C SER A 132 -19.80 -1.78 -2.64
N LYS A 133 -18.96 -2.20 -3.60
CA LYS A 133 -19.26 -3.27 -4.57
C LYS A 133 -18.47 -4.55 -4.32
N ALA A 134 -17.16 -4.43 -4.17
CA ALA A 134 -16.30 -5.61 -3.97
C ALA A 134 -16.51 -6.31 -2.63
N GLY A 135 -17.06 -5.63 -1.61
CA GLY A 135 -17.31 -6.21 -0.31
C GLY A 135 -16.15 -6.05 0.68
N LYS A 136 -15.96 -7.00 1.60
CA LYS A 136 -14.98 -6.91 2.68
C LYS A 136 -13.68 -7.62 2.34
N ALA A 137 -12.57 -6.89 2.37
CA ALA A 137 -11.22 -7.41 2.24
C ALA A 137 -10.51 -7.39 3.60
N ARG A 138 -10.00 -8.54 4.04
CA ARG A 138 -9.14 -8.64 5.21
C ARG A 138 -7.68 -8.62 4.77
N ILE A 139 -6.94 -7.61 5.22
CA ILE A 139 -5.54 -7.39 4.89
C ILE A 139 -4.68 -7.45 6.14
N ILE A 140 -3.36 -7.61 5.95
CA ILE A 140 -2.37 -7.51 7.02
C ILE A 140 -1.55 -6.25 6.80
N VAL A 141 -1.56 -5.35 7.78
CA VAL A 141 -0.79 -4.11 7.79
C VAL A 141 0.54 -4.35 8.50
N HIS A 142 1.64 -3.97 7.87
CA HIS A 142 2.99 -4.07 8.42
C HIS A 142 3.42 -2.75 9.03
N VAL A 143 3.98 -2.78 10.23
CA VAL A 143 4.49 -1.57 10.90
C VAL A 143 5.96 -1.35 10.54
N SER A 144 6.30 -0.13 10.09
CA SER A 144 7.64 0.25 9.66
C SER A 144 8.04 1.62 10.22
N ASN A 145 9.34 1.81 10.44
CA ASN A 145 9.92 3.13 10.73
C ASN A 145 10.21 3.93 9.46
N LYS A 146 10.23 3.26 8.29
CA LYS A 146 10.52 3.89 7.00
C LYS A 146 9.24 4.29 6.30
N GLU A 147 9.27 5.45 5.66
CA GLU A 147 8.30 5.75 4.63
C GLU A 147 8.57 4.79 3.45
N MET A 148 7.63 3.92 3.17
CA MET A 148 7.71 3.10 1.96
C MET A 148 7.38 4.01 0.78
N HIS A 149 8.41 4.59 0.18
CA HIS A 149 8.27 5.27 -1.11
C HIS A 149 7.88 4.22 -2.15
N ALA A 150 6.80 4.44 -2.85
CA ALA A 150 6.55 3.74 -4.10
C ALA A 150 7.80 3.91 -4.97
N LYS A 151 8.33 2.79 -5.49
CA LYS A 151 9.48 2.80 -6.39
C LYS A 151 9.21 3.82 -7.50
N PRO A 152 10.10 4.78 -7.76
CA PRO A 152 9.95 5.64 -8.93
C PRO A 152 9.91 4.72 -10.16
N SER A 153 8.96 4.92 -11.04
CA SER A 153 8.99 4.29 -12.36
C SER A 153 10.29 4.72 -13.02
N GLU A 154 11.19 3.77 -13.28
CA GLU A 154 12.37 3.99 -14.10
C GLU A 154 11.91 4.39 -15.49
N ASN A 155 11.86 5.68 -15.75
CA ASN A 155 11.75 6.21 -17.09
C ASN A 155 13.11 5.98 -17.76
N LYS A 156 13.24 4.85 -18.45
CA LYS A 156 14.29 4.63 -19.44
C LYS A 156 13.92 5.39 -20.68
N ASP A 157 14.32 6.63 -20.77
CA ASP A 157 14.49 7.31 -22.04
C ASP A 157 15.21 8.64 -21.79
N ALA A 158 16.50 8.67 -22.05
CA ALA A 158 17.24 9.74 -22.65
C ALA A 158 18.76 9.46 -22.54
N MET A 159 19.23 8.51 -23.34
CA MET A 159 20.58 8.63 -23.86
C MET A 159 20.41 9.29 -25.23
N ASP A 160 20.72 10.55 -25.32
CA ASP A 160 21.11 11.13 -26.60
C ASP A 160 22.39 11.94 -26.46
N GLN A 161 23.20 11.67 -27.42
CA GLN A 161 24.59 12.03 -27.60
C GLN A 161 24.72 13.54 -27.85
N HIS A 162 25.66 14.19 -27.19
CA HIS A 162 26.33 15.38 -27.75
C HIS A 162 27.78 15.08 -27.95
N GLU A 163 28.12 14.72 -29.19
CA GLU A 163 29.48 14.79 -29.70
C GLU A 163 29.94 16.23 -29.74
N HIS A 164 31.14 16.40 -29.18
CA HIS A 164 31.97 17.62 -29.37
C HIS A 164 32.44 17.68 -30.82
N HIS A 165 32.25 18.80 -31.47
CA HIS A 165 33.10 19.27 -32.53
C HIS A 165 33.75 20.59 -32.13
N ASN A 166 35.07 20.46 -31.97
CA ASN A 166 36.04 21.55 -31.97
C ASN A 166 36.09 22.24 -33.35
N HIS A 167 36.10 23.56 -33.33
CA HIS A 167 36.95 24.44 -34.13
C HIS A 167 37.02 25.81 -33.48
#